data_4014e7eed46bb34e60d23b1835763c3b
#
_entry.id   4014e7eed46bb34e60d23b1835763c3b
#
_cell.length_a   1.000
_cell.length_b   1.000
_cell.length_c   1.000
_cell.angle_alpha   90.00
_cell.angle_beta   90.00
_cell.angle_gamma   90.00
#
_symmetry.space_group_name_H-M   'P 1'
#
loop_
_entity.id
_entity.type
_entity.pdbx_description
1 polymer ?
#
loop_
_entity_poly.entity_id
_entity_poly.type
_entity_poly.pdbx_seq_one_letter_code
_entity_poly.pdbx_strand_id
1 'polypeptide(L)'
;MDQRYWMVVACLFGFATGGGNVAVAQPKKKPPKITYDDHVKPILRQKCFSCHNPDKKSADLDVTNYTNLMQGGASGTVIEPGDSGSSYLYALVSHAEEPYMPPDSPKLPDEMVETIRKWIDGGVLENKGSKALASKKKKFNLALMTAPTERPAVSPMPARLSLEPLTRTSANTAVSALATSPWSPLAAVAGQKQIFLYDTKELQLVGVLP
;
A
#
# COMPACT_ATOMS: atom_id res chain seq x y z
N MET A 1 -44.70 -56.74 -53.41
CA MET A 1 -45.98 -57.13 -52.79
C MET A 1 -46.01 -56.51 -51.42
N ASP A 2 -46.76 -55.48 -51.41
CA ASP A 2 -47.80 -54.98 -50.51
C ASP A 2 -47.32 -54.43 -49.20
N GLN A 3 -47.30 -53.13 -49.13
CA GLN A 3 -48.39 -52.24 -48.72
C GLN A 3 -48.84 -52.45 -47.29
N ARG A 4 -48.65 -51.45 -46.43
CA ARG A 4 -49.77 -50.64 -45.94
C ARG A 4 -49.34 -49.54 -44.97
N TYR A 5 -49.73 -48.35 -45.32
CA TYR A 5 -49.81 -47.11 -44.51
C TYR A 5 -50.45 -47.33 -43.15
N TRP A 6 -49.89 -46.69 -42.14
CA TRP A 6 -50.67 -46.13 -41.02
C TRP A 6 -50.13 -44.79 -40.59
N MET A 7 -50.87 -43.77 -40.95
CA MET A 7 -50.76 -42.44 -40.34
C MET A 7 -51.21 -42.54 -38.88
N VAL A 8 -50.41 -42.02 -37.98
CA VAL A 8 -50.91 -41.51 -36.68
C VAL A 8 -50.34 -40.17 -36.46
N VAL A 9 -51.21 -39.18 -36.52
CA VAL A 9 -51.01 -37.82 -36.06
C VAL A 9 -50.81 -37.84 -34.59
N ALA A 10 -49.69 -37.37 -34.10
CA ALA A 10 -49.48 -37.10 -32.68
C ALA A 10 -48.95 -35.69 -32.50
N CYS A 11 -49.68 -34.95 -31.74
CA CYS A 11 -49.60 -33.55 -31.42
C CYS A 11 -48.24 -33.11 -30.92
N LEU A 12 -47.78 -32.00 -31.49
CA LEU A 12 -46.73 -31.16 -31.01
C LEU A 12 -47.10 -30.58 -29.63
N PHE A 13 -46.46 -31.08 -28.58
CA PHE A 13 -46.32 -30.34 -27.33
C PHE A 13 -44.85 -29.98 -27.19
N GLY A 14 -44.56 -28.76 -27.58
CA GLY A 14 -43.24 -28.17 -27.37
C GLY A 14 -43.05 -27.84 -25.90
N PHE A 15 -42.26 -28.65 -25.17
CA PHE A 15 -41.70 -28.27 -23.89
C PHE A 15 -40.42 -27.52 -24.16
N ALA A 16 -40.49 -26.19 -24.12
CA ALA A 16 -39.33 -25.33 -24.03
C ALA A 16 -38.67 -25.51 -22.62
N THR A 17 -37.72 -26.42 -22.53
CA THR A 17 -36.85 -26.48 -21.36
C THR A 17 -35.85 -25.33 -21.44
N GLY A 18 -36.18 -24.23 -20.79
CA GLY A 18 -35.25 -23.14 -20.54
C GLY A 18 -34.14 -23.65 -19.64
N GLY A 19 -33.03 -24.11 -20.22
CA GLY A 19 -31.80 -24.43 -19.52
C GLY A 19 -31.16 -23.15 -19.00
N GLY A 20 -31.55 -22.73 -17.81
CA GLY A 20 -30.84 -21.68 -17.09
C GLY A 20 -29.45 -22.19 -16.75
N ASN A 21 -28.42 -21.68 -17.42
CA ASN A 21 -27.04 -21.87 -17.01
C ASN A 21 -26.82 -21.26 -15.64
N VAL A 22 -26.95 -22.08 -14.59
CA VAL A 22 -26.53 -21.69 -13.24
C VAL A 22 -25.01 -21.66 -13.29
N ALA A 23 -24.46 -20.46 -13.45
CA ALA A 23 -23.02 -20.24 -13.30
C ALA A 23 -22.66 -20.53 -11.85
N VAL A 24 -22.15 -21.74 -11.57
CA VAL A 24 -21.59 -22.09 -10.27
C VAL A 24 -20.34 -21.27 -10.09
N ALA A 25 -20.43 -20.23 -9.26
CA ALA A 25 -19.29 -19.42 -8.87
C ALA A 25 -18.26 -20.35 -8.18
N GLN A 26 -17.15 -20.64 -8.87
CA GLN A 26 -16.05 -21.39 -8.29
C GLN A 26 -15.50 -20.59 -7.11
N PRO A 27 -15.27 -21.21 -5.94
CA PRO A 27 -14.65 -20.54 -4.82
C PRO A 27 -13.27 -20.03 -5.25
N LYS A 28 -13.06 -18.72 -5.19
CA LYS A 28 -11.76 -18.10 -5.49
C LYS A 28 -10.74 -18.72 -4.54
N LYS A 29 -9.87 -19.60 -5.05
CA LYS A 29 -8.73 -20.14 -4.29
C LYS A 29 -7.95 -18.93 -3.74
N LYS A 30 -7.81 -18.87 -2.41
CA LYS A 30 -6.91 -17.90 -1.79
C LYS A 30 -5.53 -18.02 -2.45
N PRO A 31 -4.91 -16.89 -2.87
CA PRO A 31 -3.58 -16.94 -3.47
C PRO A 31 -2.60 -17.64 -2.52
N PRO A 32 -1.65 -18.41 -3.04
CA PRO A 32 -0.67 -19.10 -2.21
C PRO A 32 0.10 -18.10 -1.36
N LYS A 33 0.28 -18.44 -0.09
CA LYS A 33 1.06 -17.62 0.84
C LYS A 33 2.54 -17.64 0.42
N ILE A 34 3.10 -16.49 0.16
CA ILE A 34 4.54 -16.34 -0.05
C ILE A 34 5.24 -16.29 1.32
N THR A 35 6.24 -17.16 1.51
CA THR A 35 6.98 -17.30 2.77
C THR A 35 8.47 -17.05 2.56
N TYR A 36 9.18 -16.71 3.64
CA TYR A 36 10.63 -16.56 3.61
C TYR A 36 11.30 -17.88 3.24
N ASP A 37 10.99 -18.96 3.97
CA ASP A 37 11.68 -20.24 3.82
C ASP A 37 11.52 -20.84 2.42
N ASP A 38 10.29 -20.85 1.88
CA ASP A 38 10.01 -21.52 0.62
C ASP A 38 10.32 -20.67 -0.62
N HIS A 39 10.21 -19.31 -0.51
CA HIS A 39 10.20 -18.45 -1.68
C HIS A 39 11.31 -17.39 -1.67
N VAL A 40 11.52 -16.70 -0.54
CA VAL A 40 12.46 -15.57 -0.48
C VAL A 40 13.88 -16.03 -0.20
N LYS A 41 14.07 -16.94 0.75
CA LYS A 41 15.39 -17.48 1.11
C LYS A 41 16.16 -18.08 -0.07
N PRO A 42 15.54 -18.81 -1.01
CA PRO A 42 16.25 -19.30 -2.21
C PRO A 42 16.78 -18.13 -3.07
N ILE A 43 16.01 -17.05 -3.22
CA ILE A 43 16.44 -15.84 -3.96
C ILE A 43 17.63 -15.19 -3.25
N LEU A 44 17.51 -14.96 -1.94
CA LEU A 44 18.57 -14.35 -1.13
C LEU A 44 19.85 -15.21 -1.13
N ARG A 45 19.70 -16.53 -1.06
CA ARG A 45 20.85 -17.46 -1.12
C ARG A 45 21.61 -17.32 -2.44
N GLN A 46 20.89 -17.21 -3.54
CA GLN A 46 21.50 -17.13 -4.87
C GLN A 46 22.15 -15.76 -5.13
N LYS A 47 21.59 -14.68 -4.61
CA LYS A 47 21.92 -13.31 -5.02
C LYS A 47 22.59 -12.45 -3.94
N CYS A 48 22.40 -12.79 -2.65
CA CYS A 48 22.74 -11.90 -1.54
C CYS A 48 23.70 -12.54 -0.52
N PHE A 49 23.65 -13.87 -0.31
CA PHE A 49 24.42 -14.55 0.73
C PHE A 49 25.94 -14.40 0.57
N SER A 50 26.45 -14.16 -0.63
CA SER A 50 27.90 -13.95 -0.84
C SER A 50 28.46 -12.74 -0.10
N CYS A 51 27.62 -11.76 0.21
CA CYS A 51 28.02 -10.52 0.88
C CYS A 51 27.29 -10.29 2.22
N HIS A 52 26.05 -10.75 2.36
CA HIS A 52 25.21 -10.55 3.53
C HIS A 52 25.02 -11.85 4.31
N ASN A 53 26.08 -12.34 4.91
CA ASN A 53 26.17 -13.56 5.73
C ASN A 53 26.88 -13.27 7.05
N PRO A 54 26.87 -14.18 8.03
CA PRO A 54 27.47 -13.95 9.36
C PRO A 54 28.97 -13.57 9.33
N ASP A 55 29.72 -14.06 8.35
CA ASP A 55 31.18 -13.84 8.27
C ASP A 55 31.53 -12.47 7.67
N LYS A 56 30.81 -12.08 6.62
CA LYS A 56 31.11 -10.86 5.85
C LYS A 56 30.28 -9.66 6.26
N LYS A 57 29.03 -9.85 6.63
CA LYS A 57 28.07 -8.85 7.12
C LYS A 57 28.17 -7.47 6.46
N SER A 58 28.17 -7.40 5.12
CA SER A 58 28.20 -6.11 4.43
C SER A 58 27.08 -5.21 4.95
N ALA A 59 27.40 -3.99 5.38
CA ALA A 59 26.50 -3.06 6.07
C ALA A 59 25.81 -3.67 7.32
N ASP A 60 26.52 -4.55 8.04
CA ASP A 60 26.01 -5.28 9.23
C ASP A 60 24.73 -6.10 8.99
N LEU A 61 24.36 -6.31 7.74
CA LEU A 61 23.16 -7.05 7.37
C LEU A 61 23.47 -8.52 7.12
N ASP A 62 22.75 -9.41 7.82
CA ASP A 62 22.75 -10.85 7.58
C ASP A 62 21.36 -11.28 7.09
N VAL A 63 21.29 -11.77 5.86
CA VAL A 63 20.03 -12.23 5.26
C VAL A 63 19.87 -13.76 5.21
N THR A 64 20.77 -14.49 5.87
CA THR A 64 20.82 -15.96 5.82
C THR A 64 19.72 -16.64 6.61
N ASN A 65 19.14 -15.93 7.59
CA ASN A 65 17.99 -16.39 8.35
C ASN A 65 16.98 -15.26 8.55
N TYR A 66 15.74 -15.66 8.83
CA TYR A 66 14.63 -14.73 8.97
C TYR A 66 14.83 -13.73 10.11
N THR A 67 15.28 -14.19 11.28
CA THR A 67 15.44 -13.34 12.47
C THR A 67 16.44 -12.22 12.22
N ASN A 68 17.62 -12.53 11.68
CA ASN A 68 18.66 -11.55 11.40
C ASN A 68 18.23 -10.56 10.32
N LEU A 69 17.56 -11.06 9.27
CA LEU A 69 17.00 -10.19 8.22
C LEU A 69 16.00 -9.18 8.81
N MET A 70 15.14 -9.62 9.73
CA MET A 70 14.15 -8.74 10.37
C MET A 70 14.76 -7.78 11.40
N GLN A 71 15.93 -8.09 11.96
CA GLN A 71 16.70 -7.16 12.78
C GLN A 71 17.26 -6.00 11.97
N GLY A 72 17.60 -6.25 10.70
CA GLY A 72 18.21 -5.28 9.80
C GLY A 72 19.71 -5.20 9.94
N GLY A 73 20.31 -4.08 9.52
CA GLY A 73 21.76 -3.83 9.51
C GLY A 73 22.11 -2.45 10.02
N ALA A 74 23.26 -1.92 9.57
CA ALA A 74 23.77 -0.61 9.97
C ALA A 74 22.78 0.55 9.74
N SER A 75 21.93 0.44 8.71
CA SER A 75 20.84 1.42 8.43
C SER A 75 19.58 1.19 9.23
N GLY A 76 19.57 0.27 10.20
CA GLY A 76 18.40 -0.15 10.95
C GLY A 76 17.58 -1.21 10.24
N THR A 77 16.27 -1.24 10.47
CA THR A 77 15.36 -2.20 9.83
C THR A 77 15.26 -1.94 8.33
N VAL A 78 15.49 -2.98 7.53
CA VAL A 78 15.47 -2.88 6.05
C VAL A 78 14.14 -3.32 5.44
N ILE A 79 13.23 -3.83 6.25
CA ILE A 79 11.91 -4.31 5.84
C ILE A 79 10.84 -3.69 6.75
N GLU A 80 9.82 -3.11 6.13
CA GLU A 80 8.59 -2.68 6.80
C GLU A 80 7.48 -3.69 6.49
N PRO A 81 7.07 -4.53 7.45
CA PRO A 81 6.06 -5.56 7.21
C PRO A 81 4.75 -4.98 6.67
N GLY A 82 4.27 -5.52 5.55
CA GLY A 82 3.03 -5.07 4.91
C GLY A 82 3.15 -3.82 4.04
N ASP A 83 4.38 -3.29 3.86
CA ASP A 83 4.63 -2.09 3.04
C ASP A 83 5.96 -2.20 2.29
N SER A 84 5.91 -2.76 1.09
CA SER A 84 7.07 -2.88 0.22
C SER A 84 7.60 -1.51 -0.23
N GLY A 85 6.72 -0.54 -0.45
CA GLY A 85 7.11 0.81 -0.85
C GLY A 85 7.94 1.58 0.19
N SER A 86 7.83 1.20 1.47
CA SER A 86 8.64 1.75 2.56
C SER A 86 9.79 0.83 3.00
N SER A 87 9.96 -0.31 2.33
CA SER A 87 11.00 -1.30 2.66
C SER A 87 12.29 -1.01 1.89
N TYR A 88 13.34 -0.63 2.61
CA TYR A 88 14.62 -0.28 2.00
C TYR A 88 15.21 -1.43 1.18
N LEU A 89 15.12 -2.66 1.67
CA LEU A 89 15.54 -3.84 0.91
C LEU A 89 14.85 -3.89 -0.46
N TYR A 90 13.54 -3.62 -0.53
CA TYR A 90 12.82 -3.64 -1.80
C TYR A 90 13.26 -2.50 -2.74
N ALA A 91 13.46 -1.30 -2.20
CA ALA A 91 13.93 -0.17 -2.98
C ALA A 91 15.29 -0.47 -3.67
N LEU A 92 16.22 -1.10 -2.93
CA LEU A 92 17.54 -1.44 -3.45
C LEU A 92 17.51 -2.57 -4.50
N VAL A 93 16.77 -3.66 -4.25
CA VAL A 93 16.73 -4.80 -5.19
C VAL A 93 15.88 -4.53 -6.43
N SER A 94 14.94 -3.59 -6.35
CA SER A 94 14.17 -3.11 -7.50
C SER A 94 14.89 -2.03 -8.31
N HIS A 95 16.05 -1.56 -7.85
CA HIS A 95 16.78 -0.43 -8.41
C HIS A 95 15.98 0.88 -8.42
N ALA A 96 15.08 1.04 -7.46
CA ALA A 96 14.36 2.29 -7.26
C ALA A 96 15.20 3.35 -6.52
N GLU A 97 16.18 2.91 -5.71
CA GLU A 97 17.03 3.76 -4.88
C GLU A 97 18.46 3.19 -4.85
N GLU A 98 19.46 4.06 -4.79
CA GLU A 98 20.87 3.69 -4.64
C GLU A 98 21.24 3.43 -3.16
N PRO A 99 22.22 2.54 -2.89
CA PRO A 99 23.01 1.74 -3.83
C PRO A 99 22.21 0.55 -4.37
N TYR A 100 22.30 0.32 -5.67
CA TYR A 100 21.61 -0.81 -6.31
C TYR A 100 22.15 -2.16 -5.82
N MET A 101 21.24 -3.11 -5.58
CA MET A 101 21.60 -4.46 -5.13
C MET A 101 21.08 -5.55 -6.08
N PRO A 102 21.94 -6.55 -6.43
CA PRO A 102 23.35 -6.69 -6.07
C PRO A 102 24.22 -5.63 -6.74
N PRO A 103 25.35 -5.20 -6.11
CA PRO A 103 26.25 -4.22 -6.70
C PRO A 103 26.91 -4.77 -7.98
N ASP A 104 27.23 -3.90 -8.91
CA ASP A 104 27.91 -4.21 -10.18
C ASP A 104 27.21 -5.33 -11.00
N SER A 105 25.93 -5.48 -10.83
CA SER A 105 25.11 -6.51 -11.47
C SER A 105 23.82 -5.91 -12.04
N PRO A 106 23.28 -6.50 -13.11
CA PRO A 106 21.95 -6.09 -13.57
C PRO A 106 20.89 -6.33 -12.48
N LYS A 107 19.81 -5.57 -12.54
CA LYS A 107 18.62 -5.76 -11.70
C LYS A 107 18.20 -7.24 -11.66
N LEU A 108 17.70 -7.67 -10.52
CA LEU A 108 17.11 -9.00 -10.41
C LEU A 108 15.96 -9.19 -11.43
N PRO A 109 15.76 -10.43 -11.93
CA PRO A 109 14.57 -10.74 -12.74
C PRO A 109 13.29 -10.25 -12.06
N ASP A 110 12.37 -9.68 -12.83
CA ASP A 110 11.15 -9.08 -12.30
C ASP A 110 10.31 -10.07 -11.47
N GLU A 111 10.34 -11.34 -11.79
CA GLU A 111 9.67 -12.40 -11.02
C GLU A 111 10.24 -12.53 -9.59
N MET A 112 11.57 -12.41 -9.43
CA MET A 112 12.21 -12.44 -8.11
C MET A 112 11.87 -11.19 -7.31
N VAL A 113 11.93 -10.01 -7.94
CA VAL A 113 11.55 -8.73 -7.32
C VAL A 113 10.09 -8.75 -6.88
N GLU A 114 9.20 -9.26 -7.74
CA GLU A 114 7.79 -9.38 -7.45
C GLU A 114 7.49 -10.38 -6.31
N THR A 115 8.27 -11.46 -6.22
CA THR A 115 8.17 -12.42 -5.11
C THR A 115 8.53 -11.75 -3.78
N ILE A 116 9.63 -10.98 -3.75
CA ILE A 116 10.03 -10.22 -2.56
C ILE A 116 8.95 -9.19 -2.20
N ARG A 117 8.43 -8.46 -3.17
CA ARG A 117 7.34 -7.49 -2.98
C ARG A 117 6.12 -8.13 -2.34
N LYS A 118 5.62 -9.21 -2.93
CA LYS A 118 4.44 -9.93 -2.43
C LYS A 118 4.66 -10.50 -1.03
N TRP A 119 5.86 -10.96 -0.73
CA TRP A 119 6.20 -11.44 0.60
C TRP A 119 6.13 -10.31 1.64
N ILE A 120 6.71 -9.16 1.34
CA ILE A 120 6.66 -7.99 2.22
C ILE A 120 5.22 -7.52 2.41
N ASP A 121 4.48 -7.30 1.33
CA ASP A 121 3.08 -6.84 1.35
C ASP A 121 2.16 -7.86 2.04
N GLY A 122 2.51 -9.14 1.98
CA GLY A 122 1.82 -10.23 2.67
C GLY A 122 2.10 -10.34 4.18
N GLY A 123 2.93 -9.44 4.73
CA GLY A 123 3.26 -9.39 6.16
C GLY A 123 4.41 -10.30 6.55
N VAL A 124 5.39 -10.48 5.65
CA VAL A 124 6.69 -11.13 5.90
C VAL A 124 6.61 -12.49 6.59
N LEU A 125 5.79 -13.37 6.10
CA LEU A 125 5.64 -14.71 6.68
C LEU A 125 6.97 -15.47 6.65
N GLU A 126 7.41 -16.01 7.80
CA GLU A 126 8.59 -16.86 7.86
C GLU A 126 8.33 -18.20 7.17
N ASN A 127 7.23 -18.86 7.55
CA ASN A 127 6.79 -20.14 7.04
C ASN A 127 5.26 -20.22 6.91
N LYS A 128 4.71 -21.35 6.46
CA LYS A 128 3.26 -21.51 6.24
C LYS A 128 2.41 -21.38 7.51
N GLY A 129 3.00 -21.64 8.68
CA GLY A 129 2.36 -21.53 9.99
C GLY A 129 2.40 -20.13 10.59
N SER A 130 3.23 -19.24 10.03
CA SER A 130 3.41 -17.90 10.56
C SER A 130 2.16 -17.04 10.41
N LYS A 131 2.00 -16.09 11.35
CA LYS A 131 1.01 -15.02 11.23
C LYS A 131 1.65 -13.82 10.56
N ALA A 132 0.89 -13.19 9.66
CA ALA A 132 1.33 -11.96 9.02
C ALA A 132 1.55 -10.84 10.04
N LEU A 133 2.69 -10.16 9.94
CA LEU A 133 2.95 -8.96 10.67
C LEU A 133 2.26 -7.78 9.96
N ALA A 134 1.60 -6.93 10.72
CA ALA A 134 1.01 -5.71 10.19
C ALA A 134 2.04 -4.58 10.16
N SER A 135 1.95 -3.71 9.16
CA SER A 135 2.72 -2.47 9.17
C SER A 135 2.40 -1.65 10.41
N LYS A 136 3.44 -1.16 11.08
CA LYS A 136 3.30 -0.25 12.22
C LYS A 136 2.82 1.14 11.78
N LYS A 137 2.99 1.48 10.50
CA LYS A 137 2.47 2.71 9.93
C LYS A 137 0.96 2.59 9.75
N LYS A 138 0.21 3.47 10.39
CA LYS A 138 -1.22 3.61 10.12
C LYS A 138 -1.37 3.97 8.65
N LYS A 139 -1.96 3.09 7.83
CA LYS A 139 -2.33 3.43 6.45
C LYS A 139 -3.31 4.59 6.52
N PHE A 140 -2.84 5.76 6.10
CA PHE A 140 -3.68 6.93 6.01
C PHE A 140 -4.63 6.72 4.83
N ASN A 141 -5.85 6.36 5.12
CA ASN A 141 -6.85 6.10 4.09
C ASN A 141 -7.48 7.42 3.65
N LEU A 142 -6.91 8.02 2.61
CA LEU A 142 -7.43 9.26 2.02
C LEU A 142 -8.90 9.13 1.59
N ALA A 143 -9.35 7.90 1.26
CA ALA A 143 -10.74 7.64 0.87
C ALA A 143 -11.74 7.80 2.03
N LEU A 144 -11.27 7.73 3.28
CA LEU A 144 -12.10 8.02 4.46
C LEU A 144 -12.17 9.53 4.78
N MET A 145 -11.39 10.34 4.08
CA MET A 145 -11.44 11.80 4.16
C MET A 145 -12.21 12.40 2.99
N THR A 146 -13.21 11.70 2.47
CA THR A 146 -14.21 12.40 1.65
C THR A 146 -14.81 13.46 2.55
N ALA A 147 -14.53 14.72 2.23
CA ALA A 147 -15.23 15.84 2.86
C ALA A 147 -16.73 15.53 2.86
N PRO A 148 -17.42 15.75 3.96
CA PRO A 148 -18.85 15.51 4.00
C PRO A 148 -19.47 16.20 2.78
N THR A 149 -20.17 15.40 1.98
CA THR A 149 -20.81 15.87 0.73
C THR A 149 -21.97 16.81 1.02
N GLU A 150 -22.42 16.85 2.26
CA GLU A 150 -23.51 17.72 2.70
C GLU A 150 -22.97 18.98 3.37
N ARG A 151 -23.41 20.14 2.89
CA ARG A 151 -23.04 21.41 3.46
C ARG A 151 -23.58 21.52 4.89
N PRO A 152 -22.74 21.75 5.90
CA PRO A 152 -23.23 21.93 7.27
C PRO A 152 -24.16 23.16 7.36
N ALA A 153 -25.19 23.05 8.19
CA ALA A 153 -26.17 24.10 8.40
C ALA A 153 -25.54 25.41 8.93
N VAL A 154 -24.43 25.28 9.65
CA VAL A 154 -23.63 26.40 10.15
C VAL A 154 -22.24 26.30 9.55
N SER A 155 -21.74 27.39 8.99
CA SER A 155 -20.38 27.45 8.42
C SER A 155 -19.33 27.18 9.52
N PRO A 156 -18.48 26.15 9.36
CA PRO A 156 -17.54 25.75 10.39
C PRO A 156 -16.35 26.73 10.43
N MET A 157 -16.51 27.82 11.12
CA MET A 157 -15.42 28.76 11.40
C MET A 157 -14.82 28.45 12.76
N PRO A 158 -13.48 28.36 12.88
CA PRO A 158 -12.85 28.13 14.16
C PRO A 158 -13.03 29.35 15.08
N ALA A 159 -13.25 29.07 16.37
CA ALA A 159 -13.36 30.10 17.38
C ALA A 159 -12.24 29.93 18.43
N ARG A 160 -11.79 31.06 18.99
CA ARG A 160 -10.82 31.10 20.11
C ARG A 160 -9.45 30.49 19.80
N LEU A 161 -8.93 30.71 18.61
CA LEU A 161 -7.57 30.32 18.26
C LEU A 161 -6.59 31.44 18.71
N SER A 162 -5.34 31.06 19.01
CA SER A 162 -4.27 32.03 19.22
C SER A 162 -3.96 32.73 17.90
N LEU A 163 -3.78 34.02 17.94
CA LEU A 163 -3.29 34.80 16.82
C LEU A 163 -1.76 34.94 16.82
N GLU A 164 -1.12 34.55 17.92
CA GLU A 164 0.33 34.62 18.03
C GLU A 164 0.99 33.41 17.37
N PRO A 165 2.00 33.63 16.52
CA PRO A 165 2.78 32.55 15.96
C PRO A 165 3.53 31.77 17.06
N LEU A 166 3.47 30.46 17.01
CA LEU A 166 4.19 29.57 17.92
C LEU A 166 5.71 29.61 17.67
N THR A 167 6.09 29.84 16.42
CA THR A 167 7.48 29.95 15.99
C THR A 167 7.67 31.26 15.24
N ARG A 168 8.57 32.09 15.75
CA ARG A 168 9.00 33.35 15.06
C ARG A 168 10.36 33.08 14.42
N THR A 169 10.46 33.25 13.12
CA THR A 169 11.72 33.16 12.40
C THR A 169 11.97 34.45 11.63
N SER A 170 13.21 34.87 11.57
CA SER A 170 13.62 36.04 10.77
C SER A 170 13.76 35.69 9.27
N ALA A 171 13.73 34.40 8.91
CA ALA A 171 13.85 33.94 7.54
C ALA A 171 12.49 33.87 6.85
N ASN A 172 12.42 34.34 5.61
CA ASN A 172 11.27 34.11 4.76
C ASN A 172 11.21 32.59 4.42
N THR A 173 10.12 31.95 4.82
CA THR A 173 9.88 30.53 4.53
C THR A 173 8.90 30.40 3.38
N ALA A 174 9.17 29.44 2.51
CA ALA A 174 8.24 29.12 1.44
C ALA A 174 6.93 28.54 2.00
N VAL A 175 5.80 28.90 1.40
CA VAL A 175 4.53 28.24 1.64
C VAL A 175 4.61 26.84 1.05
N SER A 176 4.56 25.82 1.89
CA SER A 176 4.70 24.43 1.46
C SER A 176 3.38 23.75 1.11
N ALA A 177 2.28 24.26 1.64
CA ALA A 177 0.93 23.78 1.34
C ALA A 177 -0.11 24.88 1.54
N LEU A 178 -1.19 24.80 0.76
CA LEU A 178 -2.37 25.64 0.86
C LEU A 178 -3.60 24.75 0.72
N ALA A 179 -4.58 24.93 1.60
CA ALA A 179 -5.87 24.26 1.52
C ALA A 179 -7.00 25.25 1.80
N THR A 180 -8.14 25.06 1.16
CA THR A 180 -9.33 25.89 1.38
C THR A 180 -10.49 25.02 1.84
N SER A 181 -11.36 25.58 2.68
CA SER A 181 -12.59 24.92 3.09
C SER A 181 -13.62 25.00 1.97
N PRO A 182 -14.33 23.92 1.63
CA PRO A 182 -15.44 23.97 0.68
C PRO A 182 -16.72 24.58 1.26
N TRP A 183 -16.77 24.79 2.59
CA TRP A 183 -18.00 25.16 3.31
C TRP A 183 -17.93 26.49 4.03
N SER A 184 -16.75 27.04 4.20
CA SER A 184 -16.51 28.30 4.90
C SER A 184 -15.46 29.13 4.17
N PRO A 185 -15.45 30.44 4.34
CA PRO A 185 -14.42 31.32 3.79
C PRO A 185 -13.11 31.19 4.58
N LEU A 186 -12.55 29.96 4.61
CA LEU A 186 -11.37 29.62 5.40
C LEU A 186 -10.29 29.02 4.52
N ALA A 187 -9.09 29.55 4.62
CA ALA A 187 -7.88 29.02 4.02
C ALA A 187 -6.84 28.68 5.08
N ALA A 188 -6.18 27.54 4.93
CA ALA A 188 -5.07 27.10 5.74
C ALA A 188 -3.77 27.18 4.94
N VAL A 189 -2.77 27.87 5.48
CA VAL A 189 -1.46 28.08 4.87
C VAL A 189 -0.42 27.43 5.76
N ALA A 190 0.32 26.45 5.24
CA ALA A 190 1.39 25.80 5.98
C ALA A 190 2.60 26.71 6.09
N GLY A 191 3.02 26.97 7.31
CA GLY A 191 4.25 27.65 7.66
C GLY A 191 5.27 26.71 8.31
N GLN A 192 6.29 27.27 8.92
CA GLN A 192 7.34 26.50 9.60
C GLN A 192 6.82 25.98 10.95
N LYS A 193 6.52 24.66 11.01
CA LYS A 193 5.99 23.96 12.20
C LYS A 193 4.68 24.53 12.74
N GLN A 194 3.90 25.20 11.91
CA GLN A 194 2.63 25.81 12.27
C GLN A 194 1.76 26.02 11.03
N ILE A 195 0.46 26.17 11.22
CA ILE A 195 -0.51 26.41 10.16
C ILE A 195 -1.25 27.72 10.47
N PHE A 196 -1.23 28.64 9.53
CA PHE A 196 -1.98 29.87 9.61
C PHE A 196 -3.36 29.70 8.98
N LEU A 197 -4.40 30.09 9.69
CA LEU A 197 -5.77 30.09 9.22
C LEU A 197 -6.23 31.52 8.89
N TYR A 198 -6.68 31.69 7.66
CA TYR A 198 -7.15 33.01 7.18
C TYR A 198 -8.64 32.94 6.82
N ASP A 199 -9.38 33.98 7.20
CA ASP A 199 -10.68 34.24 6.61
C ASP A 199 -10.46 34.85 5.22
N THR A 200 -10.94 34.18 4.18
CA THR A 200 -10.77 34.60 2.79
C THR A 200 -11.75 35.71 2.38
N LYS A 201 -12.81 35.92 3.16
CA LYS A 201 -13.79 36.97 2.93
C LYS A 201 -13.31 38.31 3.54
N GLU A 202 -12.86 38.24 4.79
CA GLU A 202 -12.41 39.43 5.54
C GLU A 202 -10.90 39.68 5.36
N LEU A 203 -10.17 38.76 4.71
CA LEU A 203 -8.71 38.79 4.47
C LEU A 203 -7.88 38.99 5.75
N GLN A 204 -8.30 38.33 6.83
CA GLN A 204 -7.63 38.42 8.14
C GLN A 204 -7.21 37.08 8.68
N LEU A 205 -6.17 37.08 9.52
CA LEU A 205 -5.73 35.93 10.26
C LEU A 205 -6.79 35.59 11.33
N VAL A 206 -7.27 34.35 11.27
CA VAL A 206 -8.25 33.79 12.22
C VAL A 206 -7.55 33.06 13.37
N GLY A 207 -6.38 32.49 13.10
CA GLY A 207 -5.61 31.82 14.13
C GLY A 207 -4.42 31.03 13.60
N VAL A 208 -3.63 30.51 14.54
CA VAL A 208 -2.43 29.72 14.29
C VAL A 208 -2.58 28.37 14.99
N LEU A 209 -2.32 27.28 14.28
CA LEU A 209 -2.29 25.92 14.80
C LEU A 209 -0.84 25.43 14.88
N PRO A 210 -0.50 24.58 15.89
CA PRO A 210 0.80 23.95 16.03
C PRO A 210 1.07 22.86 14.99
#